data_84066acbbe62bfbb155bc5219f92ad27
#
_entry.id   84066acbbe62bfbb155bc5219f92ad27
#
_cell.length_a   1.000
_cell.length_b   1.000
_cell.length_c   1.000
_cell.angle_alpha   90.00
_cell.angle_beta   90.00
_cell.angle_gamma   90.00
#
_symmetry.space_group_name_H-M   'P 1'
#
loop_
_entity.id
_entity.type
_entity.pdbx_description
1 polymer ?
#
loop_
_entity_poly.entity_id
_entity_poly.type
_entity_poly.pdbx_seq_one_letter_code
_entity_poly.pdbx_strand_id
1 'polypeptide(L)'
;SGTRLWSDQKHHQPKQFIDFGNWTLFGKTLERIKNSIFDYPVISTNKKYVNEIKKHLRLKSFKKYKIILEPAKRNTAPAILSSVLIKEIPENQPLIFLTSDHLIEKTNLFNRSIKKHQKYLTDKNIFIFGIKPSNPSPEFGYFLSKRAINKKKVIKFIEKPNLEKAKKIIKKNAYWNSGMFFLTKKSIIYNFKKYQNKSFNHCLNSVNKSKFKNNIYYLNKNDFLKCKTISFDYAILEKSKDINAINLNIPWSDLGSWKEICKVYDKLKTKYQKKKNIFYRPWGRYTNLYEGKNFLIKELYVKPKGVLSLQKHFHRSEHWVVTQGTPKITLNKKKFILKPNETIFIPVKSIHRIENPYKKPVKIIEAQLGSILKETDIVRYQDIYGRVK
;
A
#
# COMPACT_ATOMS: atom_id res chain seq x y z
N SER A 1 7.75 0.26 0.00
CA SER A 1 6.99 1.03 0.99
C SER A 1 6.06 0.10 1.74
N GLY A 2 5.09 0.61 2.49
CA GLY A 2 4.24 -0.25 3.35
C GLY A 2 4.70 -0.27 4.81
N THR A 3 5.63 0.58 5.16
CA THR A 3 6.19 0.70 6.52
C THR A 3 5.17 1.12 7.58
N ARG A 4 4.05 1.72 7.18
CA ARG A 4 2.96 2.13 8.08
C ARG A 4 2.18 0.94 8.68
N LEU A 5 2.19 -0.21 8.01
CA LEU A 5 1.54 -1.42 8.49
C LEU A 5 2.41 -2.23 9.45
N TRP A 6 3.71 -1.96 9.50
CA TRP A 6 4.68 -2.75 10.24
C TRP A 6 5.58 -1.83 11.07
N SER A 7 5.57 -2.02 12.39
CA SER A 7 6.44 -1.29 13.32
C SER A 7 7.92 -1.74 13.21
N ASP A 8 8.17 -3.00 12.83
CA ASP A 8 9.51 -3.54 12.59
C ASP A 8 9.70 -3.98 11.14
N GLN A 9 10.74 -3.44 10.48
CA GLN A 9 10.98 -3.63 9.05
C GLN A 9 11.84 -4.87 8.72
N LYS A 10 12.45 -5.53 9.71
CA LYS A 10 13.50 -6.54 9.44
C LYS A 10 12.98 -7.84 8.86
N HIS A 11 11.74 -8.26 9.12
CA HIS A 11 11.23 -9.59 8.78
C HIS A 11 9.88 -9.63 8.06
N HIS A 12 9.32 -8.50 7.62
CA HIS A 12 7.97 -8.47 7.07
C HIS A 12 7.92 -8.41 5.55
N GLN A 13 6.96 -9.18 5.00
CA GLN A 13 6.64 -9.15 3.58
C GLN A 13 6.03 -7.79 3.21
N PRO A 14 6.50 -7.12 2.13
CA PRO A 14 5.92 -5.86 1.69
C PRO A 14 4.42 -5.98 1.42
N LYS A 15 3.66 -4.92 1.73
CA LYS A 15 2.20 -4.86 1.62
C LYS A 15 1.66 -5.41 0.30
N GLN A 16 2.30 -5.07 -0.82
CA GLN A 16 1.86 -5.50 -2.15
C GLN A 16 1.89 -7.02 -2.36
N PHE A 17 2.64 -7.77 -1.57
CA PHE A 17 2.76 -9.21 -1.67
C PHE A 17 2.04 -9.98 -0.56
N ILE A 18 1.38 -9.29 0.38
CA ILE A 18 0.55 -9.93 1.39
C ILE A 18 -0.54 -10.75 0.67
N ASP A 19 -0.69 -12.01 1.07
CA ASP A 19 -1.74 -12.89 0.53
C ASP A 19 -3.07 -12.61 1.25
N PHE A 20 -4.05 -12.16 0.48
CA PHE A 20 -5.41 -11.89 0.94
C PHE A 20 -6.37 -13.05 0.63
N GLY A 21 -5.90 -14.29 0.72
CA GLY A 21 -6.70 -15.48 0.42
C GLY A 21 -6.82 -15.70 -1.10
N ASN A 22 -5.73 -16.15 -1.70
CA ASN A 22 -5.55 -16.42 -3.14
C ASN A 22 -5.31 -15.19 -4.04
N TRP A 23 -5.12 -14.01 -3.50
CA TRP A 23 -4.72 -12.85 -4.28
C TRP A 23 -3.81 -11.90 -3.48
N THR A 24 -3.04 -11.08 -4.20
CA THR A 24 -2.19 -10.02 -3.65
C THR A 24 -2.50 -8.69 -4.33
N LEU A 25 -2.15 -7.56 -3.72
CA LEU A 25 -2.34 -6.25 -4.35
C LEU A 25 -1.53 -6.13 -5.66
N PHE A 26 -0.32 -6.67 -5.66
CA PHE A 26 0.49 -6.73 -6.88
C PHE A 26 -0.15 -7.60 -7.95
N GLY A 27 -0.68 -8.78 -7.57
CA GLY A 27 -1.45 -9.65 -8.46
C GLY A 27 -2.67 -8.96 -9.06
N LYS A 28 -3.43 -8.19 -8.25
CA LYS A 28 -4.57 -7.38 -8.72
C LYS A 28 -4.13 -6.24 -9.64
N THR A 29 -2.98 -5.64 -9.42
CA THR A 29 -2.41 -4.63 -10.32
C THR A 29 -2.04 -5.24 -11.67
N LEU A 30 -1.44 -6.44 -11.69
CA LEU A 30 -1.15 -7.18 -12.93
C LEU A 30 -2.45 -7.59 -13.67
N GLU A 31 -3.47 -8.10 -12.96
CA GLU A 31 -4.77 -8.43 -13.56
C GLU A 31 -5.40 -7.21 -14.25
N ARG A 32 -5.30 -6.03 -13.66
CA ARG A 32 -5.85 -4.78 -14.18
C ARG A 32 -5.30 -4.41 -15.56
N ILE A 33 -4.05 -4.74 -15.82
CA ILE A 33 -3.36 -4.43 -17.08
C ILE A 33 -3.33 -5.62 -18.06
N LYS A 34 -3.91 -6.76 -17.70
CA LYS A 34 -3.98 -7.93 -18.58
C LYS A 34 -5.15 -7.81 -19.57
N ASN A 35 -5.01 -6.90 -20.52
CA ASN A 35 -5.96 -6.68 -21.62
C ASN A 35 -5.27 -6.00 -22.80
N SER A 36 -5.96 -5.91 -23.94
CA SER A 36 -5.42 -5.45 -25.23
C SER A 36 -5.03 -3.97 -25.30
N ILE A 37 -5.38 -3.15 -24.31
CA ILE A 37 -5.00 -1.73 -24.30
C ILE A 37 -3.60 -1.51 -23.72
N PHE A 38 -3.01 -2.53 -23.11
CA PHE A 38 -1.65 -2.48 -22.56
C PHE A 38 -0.74 -3.46 -23.29
N ASP A 39 0.48 -3.07 -23.58
CA ASP A 39 1.48 -3.94 -24.22
C ASP A 39 2.11 -4.88 -23.17
N TYR A 40 2.97 -4.37 -22.31
CA TYR A 40 3.60 -5.17 -21.26
C TYR A 40 3.98 -4.32 -20.04
N PRO A 41 4.08 -4.93 -18.85
CA PRO A 41 4.52 -4.23 -17.65
C PRO A 41 6.04 -4.00 -17.63
N VAL A 42 6.41 -2.78 -17.20
CA VAL A 42 7.76 -2.45 -16.75
C VAL A 42 7.71 -2.26 -15.24
N ILE A 43 8.47 -3.04 -14.48
CA ILE A 43 8.36 -3.13 -13.02
C ILE A 43 9.68 -2.67 -12.39
N SER A 44 9.64 -1.53 -11.68
CA SER A 44 10.79 -1.04 -10.91
C SER A 44 10.81 -1.66 -9.52
N THR A 45 11.94 -2.22 -9.12
CA THR A 45 12.09 -2.95 -7.86
C THR A 45 13.55 -3.05 -7.41
N ASN A 46 13.79 -3.61 -6.22
CA ASN A 46 15.13 -3.98 -5.77
C ASN A 46 15.36 -5.50 -5.84
N LYS A 47 16.64 -5.92 -5.69
CA LYS A 47 17.07 -7.31 -5.85
C LYS A 47 16.27 -8.32 -5.04
N LYS A 48 15.90 -8.00 -3.80
CA LYS A 48 15.23 -8.95 -2.87
C LYS A 48 13.82 -9.37 -3.31
N TYR A 49 13.16 -8.60 -4.19
CA TYR A 49 11.78 -8.90 -4.62
C TYR A 49 11.67 -9.48 -6.03
N VAL A 50 12.77 -9.66 -6.75
CA VAL A 50 12.77 -10.15 -8.14
C VAL A 50 12.08 -11.51 -8.26
N ASN A 51 12.39 -12.45 -7.37
CA ASN A 51 11.80 -13.80 -7.41
C ASN A 51 10.29 -13.77 -7.16
N GLU A 52 9.82 -12.95 -6.21
CA GLU A 52 8.40 -12.82 -5.93
C GLU A 52 7.65 -12.16 -7.10
N ILE A 53 8.24 -11.14 -7.73
CA ILE A 53 7.70 -10.51 -8.94
C ILE A 53 7.61 -11.52 -10.09
N LYS A 54 8.67 -12.28 -10.37
CA LYS A 54 8.67 -13.32 -11.42
C LYS A 54 7.61 -14.40 -11.16
N LYS A 55 7.42 -14.82 -9.91
CA LYS A 55 6.36 -15.73 -9.51
C LYS A 55 4.98 -15.19 -9.88
N HIS A 56 4.68 -13.93 -9.54
CA HIS A 56 3.41 -13.30 -9.86
C HIS A 56 3.21 -13.10 -11.37
N LEU A 57 4.23 -12.70 -12.12
CA LEU A 57 4.17 -12.57 -13.57
C LEU A 57 3.84 -13.92 -14.24
N ARG A 58 4.47 -15.02 -13.79
CA ARG A 58 4.19 -16.37 -14.25
C ARG A 58 2.75 -16.79 -13.91
N LEU A 59 2.31 -16.59 -12.66
CA LEU A 59 0.95 -16.92 -12.21
C LEU A 59 -0.13 -16.15 -13.01
N LYS A 60 0.17 -14.93 -13.48
CA LYS A 60 -0.72 -14.14 -14.33
C LYS A 60 -0.43 -14.29 -15.82
N SER A 61 0.43 -15.23 -16.22
CA SER A 61 0.74 -15.58 -17.61
C SER A 61 1.26 -14.40 -18.45
N PHE A 62 2.11 -13.54 -17.86
CA PHE A 62 2.81 -12.50 -18.61
C PHE A 62 4.06 -13.09 -19.27
N LYS A 63 4.03 -13.22 -20.61
CA LYS A 63 5.17 -13.67 -21.42
C LYS A 63 6.16 -12.53 -21.67
N LYS A 64 5.69 -11.30 -21.89
CA LYS A 64 6.49 -10.10 -22.15
C LYS A 64 6.46 -9.19 -20.93
N TYR A 65 7.62 -8.79 -20.43
CA TYR A 65 7.78 -7.85 -19.32
C TYR A 65 9.22 -7.34 -19.26
N LYS A 66 9.44 -6.23 -18.53
CA LYS A 66 10.78 -5.76 -18.16
C LYS A 66 10.82 -5.49 -16.65
N ILE A 67 11.96 -5.73 -16.04
CA ILE A 67 12.23 -5.41 -14.65
C ILE A 67 13.38 -4.41 -14.60
N ILE A 68 13.19 -3.30 -13.90
CA ILE A 68 14.22 -2.31 -13.63
C ILE A 68 14.71 -2.55 -12.19
N LEU A 69 15.97 -2.95 -12.06
CA LEU A 69 16.55 -3.27 -10.78
C LEU A 69 17.27 -2.05 -10.21
N GLU A 70 16.61 -1.39 -9.25
CA GLU A 70 17.16 -0.25 -8.54
C GLU A 70 18.23 -0.71 -7.53
N PRO A 71 19.47 -0.19 -7.60
CA PRO A 71 20.52 -0.56 -6.64
C PRO A 71 20.33 0.05 -5.25
N ALA A 72 19.49 1.07 -5.11
CA ALA A 72 19.15 1.74 -3.85
C ALA A 72 17.75 2.36 -3.89
N LYS A 73 17.17 2.66 -2.72
CA LYS A 73 15.92 3.41 -2.62
C LYS A 73 16.17 4.90 -2.91
N ARG A 74 15.55 5.44 -3.96
CA ARG A 74 15.61 6.86 -4.32
C ARG A 74 14.22 7.50 -4.47
N ASN A 75 13.19 6.86 -3.91
CA ASN A 75 11.79 7.28 -4.02
C ASN A 75 11.25 7.17 -5.45
N THR A 76 10.04 7.69 -5.72
CA THR A 76 9.31 7.40 -6.96
C THR A 76 9.82 8.15 -8.19
N ALA A 77 10.44 9.33 -8.05
CA ALA A 77 10.89 10.08 -9.22
C ALA A 77 12.01 9.37 -10.00
N PRO A 78 13.13 8.93 -9.40
CA PRO A 78 14.13 8.16 -10.12
C PRO A 78 13.64 6.80 -10.63
N ALA A 79 12.73 6.12 -9.87
CA ALA A 79 12.13 4.86 -10.29
C ALA A 79 11.31 5.01 -11.58
N ILE A 80 10.43 6.02 -11.64
CA ILE A 80 9.63 6.36 -12.82
C ILE A 80 10.54 6.70 -13.99
N LEU A 81 11.48 7.62 -13.79
CA LEU A 81 12.37 8.08 -14.86
C LEU A 81 13.22 6.95 -15.44
N SER A 82 13.86 6.15 -14.61
CA SER A 82 14.69 5.03 -15.07
C SER A 82 13.87 3.98 -15.83
N SER A 83 12.61 3.76 -15.41
CA SER A 83 11.71 2.83 -16.10
C SER A 83 11.33 3.29 -17.52
N VAL A 84 11.36 4.58 -17.77
CA VAL A 84 10.99 5.18 -19.07
C VAL A 84 12.16 5.30 -20.02
N LEU A 85 13.36 5.50 -19.48
CA LEU A 85 14.55 5.75 -20.29
C LEU A 85 15.11 4.51 -21.00
N ILE A 86 14.55 3.31 -20.77
CA ILE A 86 14.95 2.11 -21.52
C ILE A 86 14.63 2.26 -23.00
N LYS A 87 15.46 1.63 -23.84
CA LYS A 87 15.42 1.78 -25.30
C LYS A 87 14.13 1.24 -25.94
N GLU A 88 13.52 0.22 -25.34
CA GLU A 88 12.31 -0.43 -25.88
C GLU A 88 11.04 0.41 -25.77
N ILE A 89 11.06 1.53 -25.05
CA ILE A 89 9.90 2.42 -24.96
C ILE A 89 10.05 3.54 -25.98
N PRO A 90 9.17 3.61 -27.01
CA PRO A 90 9.18 4.69 -28.00
C PRO A 90 8.89 6.06 -27.37
N GLU A 91 9.37 7.15 -27.97
CA GLU A 91 9.23 8.49 -27.39
C GLU A 91 7.76 8.95 -27.22
N ASN A 92 6.91 8.65 -28.20
CA ASN A 92 5.49 9.01 -28.20
C ASN A 92 4.60 7.99 -27.46
N GLN A 93 5.18 6.94 -26.86
CA GLN A 93 4.41 5.90 -26.20
C GLN A 93 3.61 6.47 -25.04
N PRO A 94 2.27 6.28 -25.02
CA PRO A 94 1.45 6.51 -23.82
C PRO A 94 1.86 5.55 -22.70
N LEU A 95 2.10 6.09 -21.53
CA LEU A 95 2.57 5.34 -20.36
C LEU A 95 1.64 5.58 -19.18
N ILE A 96 1.26 4.52 -18.51
CA ILE A 96 0.55 4.60 -17.24
C ILE A 96 1.42 4.09 -16.10
N PHE A 97 1.55 4.88 -15.05
CA PHE A 97 2.22 4.50 -13.82
C PHE A 97 1.18 4.11 -12.79
N LEU A 98 1.34 2.90 -12.28
CA LEU A 98 0.44 2.30 -11.31
C LEU A 98 1.18 2.03 -10.00
N THR A 99 0.49 2.28 -8.90
CA THR A 99 0.93 1.82 -7.60
C THR A 99 0.70 0.31 -7.48
N SER A 100 1.70 -0.41 -6.99
CA SER A 100 1.65 -1.88 -6.87
C SER A 100 0.89 -2.36 -5.64
N ASP A 101 0.50 -1.44 -4.74
CA ASP A 101 -0.01 -1.72 -3.40
C ASP A 101 -1.37 -1.04 -3.10
N HIS A 102 -2.06 -0.54 -4.14
CA HIS A 102 -3.41 0.01 -4.03
C HIS A 102 -4.45 -0.97 -4.57
N LEU A 103 -5.59 -1.02 -3.90
CA LEU A 103 -6.76 -1.72 -4.39
C LEU A 103 -7.59 -0.79 -5.25
N ILE A 104 -7.91 -1.22 -6.47
CA ILE A 104 -8.82 -0.55 -7.41
C ILE A 104 -9.83 -1.59 -7.88
N GLU A 105 -11.08 -1.32 -7.61
CA GLU A 105 -12.20 -2.11 -8.13
C GLU A 105 -12.67 -1.56 -9.48
N LYS A 106 -13.61 -2.26 -10.15
CA LYS A 106 -14.21 -1.84 -11.44
C LYS A 106 -13.17 -1.52 -12.53
N THR A 107 -12.24 -2.46 -12.74
CA THR A 107 -11.16 -2.36 -13.74
C THR A 107 -11.63 -1.88 -15.12
N ASN A 108 -12.82 -2.29 -15.58
CA ASN A 108 -13.36 -1.86 -16.87
C ASN A 108 -13.59 -0.34 -16.94
N LEU A 109 -14.07 0.29 -15.86
CA LEU A 109 -14.25 1.75 -15.81
C LEU A 109 -12.91 2.47 -15.80
N PHE A 110 -11.94 1.92 -15.08
CA PHE A 110 -10.56 2.43 -15.09
C PHE A 110 -9.98 2.39 -16.51
N ASN A 111 -10.06 1.26 -17.20
CA ASN A 111 -9.54 1.08 -18.57
C ASN A 111 -10.25 1.99 -19.57
N ARG A 112 -11.58 2.15 -19.47
CA ARG A 112 -12.33 3.12 -20.29
C ARG A 112 -11.82 4.55 -20.09
N SER A 113 -11.52 4.93 -18.85
CA SER A 113 -11.00 6.26 -18.57
C SER A 113 -9.64 6.49 -19.22
N ILE A 114 -8.75 5.50 -19.23
CA ILE A 114 -7.45 5.59 -19.93
C ILE A 114 -7.68 5.76 -21.43
N LYS A 115 -8.46 4.86 -22.07
CA LYS A 115 -8.73 4.91 -23.50
C LYS A 115 -9.35 6.25 -23.92
N LYS A 116 -10.29 6.80 -23.13
CA LYS A 116 -10.94 8.09 -23.38
C LYS A 116 -9.95 9.25 -23.36
N HIS A 117 -8.97 9.24 -22.46
CA HIS A 117 -8.05 10.38 -22.25
C HIS A 117 -6.75 10.27 -23.04
N GLN A 118 -6.46 9.11 -23.66
CA GLN A 118 -5.23 8.89 -24.42
C GLN A 118 -5.03 9.93 -25.53
N LYS A 119 -6.09 10.31 -26.26
CA LYS A 119 -6.06 11.30 -27.34
C LYS A 119 -5.72 12.72 -26.89
N TYR A 120 -5.74 13.01 -25.58
CA TYR A 120 -5.40 14.32 -25.03
C TYR A 120 -3.99 14.39 -24.45
N LEU A 121 -3.22 13.31 -24.57
CA LEU A 121 -1.81 13.32 -24.20
C LEU A 121 -1.02 14.23 -25.16
N THR A 122 -0.05 14.93 -24.59
CA THR A 122 0.88 15.79 -25.33
C THR A 122 2.30 15.57 -24.81
N ASP A 123 3.27 16.15 -25.48
CA ASP A 123 4.68 16.06 -25.09
C ASP A 123 5.03 16.77 -23.78
N LYS A 124 4.06 17.47 -23.15
CA LYS A 124 4.29 18.25 -21.92
C LYS A 124 3.37 17.90 -20.79
N ASN A 125 2.12 17.50 -21.09
CA ASN A 125 1.11 17.35 -20.06
C ASN A 125 1.22 16.04 -19.29
N ILE A 126 0.68 16.06 -18.07
CA ILE A 126 0.57 14.93 -17.15
C ILE A 126 -0.90 14.80 -16.77
N PHE A 127 -1.47 13.61 -16.90
CA PHE A 127 -2.76 13.31 -16.28
C PHE A 127 -2.53 12.61 -14.95
N ILE A 128 -3.20 13.09 -13.90
CA ILE A 128 -3.26 12.46 -12.58
C ILE A 128 -4.67 11.94 -12.31
N PHE A 129 -4.77 10.85 -11.56
CA PHE A 129 -6.05 10.24 -11.25
C PHE A 129 -6.55 10.71 -9.88
N GLY A 130 -7.74 11.32 -9.89
CA GLY A 130 -8.39 11.87 -8.71
C GLY A 130 -9.45 10.97 -8.13
N ILE A 131 -9.42 10.77 -6.83
CA ILE A 131 -10.41 10.05 -6.04
C ILE A 131 -11.17 11.06 -5.19
N LYS A 132 -12.50 10.96 -5.15
CA LYS A 132 -13.31 11.81 -4.27
C LYS A 132 -13.01 11.47 -2.82
N PRO A 133 -12.57 12.43 -1.99
CA PRO A 133 -12.29 12.19 -0.58
C PRO A 133 -13.54 11.75 0.18
N SER A 134 -13.40 10.72 1.01
CA SER A 134 -14.44 10.30 1.95
C SER A 134 -14.30 10.99 3.33
N ASN A 135 -13.09 11.45 3.64
CA ASN A 135 -12.73 12.10 4.90
C ASN A 135 -11.46 12.95 4.71
N PRO A 136 -11.19 13.93 5.59
CA PRO A 136 -9.90 14.62 5.59
C PRO A 136 -8.79 13.69 6.05
N SER A 137 -7.70 13.62 5.27
CA SER A 137 -6.53 12.79 5.58
C SER A 137 -5.24 13.55 5.26
N PRO A 138 -4.26 13.60 6.17
CA PRO A 138 -2.93 14.17 5.90
C PRO A 138 -2.03 13.20 5.11
N GLU A 139 -2.49 11.99 4.84
CA GLU A 139 -1.70 10.94 4.20
C GLU A 139 -1.61 11.09 2.67
N PHE A 140 -2.54 11.84 2.07
CA PHE A 140 -2.67 11.96 0.62
C PHE A 140 -2.32 13.36 0.12
N GLY A 141 -1.85 13.43 -1.13
CA GLY A 141 -1.85 14.66 -1.89
C GLY A 141 -3.27 15.04 -2.32
N TYR A 142 -3.53 16.32 -2.41
CA TYR A 142 -4.82 16.90 -2.85
C TYR A 142 -4.62 17.77 -4.07
N PHE A 143 -5.64 17.82 -4.91
CA PHE A 143 -5.67 18.79 -5.97
C PHE A 143 -7.07 19.41 -6.18
N LEU A 144 -7.08 20.63 -6.64
CA LEU A 144 -8.24 21.33 -7.15
C LEU A 144 -8.17 21.37 -8.67
N SER A 145 -9.30 21.15 -9.33
CA SER A 145 -9.38 21.19 -10.79
C SER A 145 -10.57 22.01 -11.25
N LYS A 146 -10.42 22.70 -12.38
CA LYS A 146 -11.52 23.37 -13.09
C LYS A 146 -11.79 22.66 -14.43
N ARG A 147 -13.03 22.76 -14.91
CA ARG A 147 -13.39 22.25 -16.23
C ARG A 147 -12.66 23.06 -17.30
N ALA A 148 -12.08 22.40 -18.27
CA ALA A 148 -11.54 22.96 -19.49
C ALA A 148 -12.09 22.16 -20.67
N ILE A 149 -11.97 22.66 -21.89
CA ILE A 149 -12.46 22.00 -23.10
C ILE A 149 -11.93 20.56 -23.12
N ASN A 150 -12.87 19.59 -23.07
CA ASN A 150 -12.60 18.13 -23.10
C ASN A 150 -11.71 17.56 -22.00
N LYS A 151 -11.27 18.33 -20.99
CA LYS A 151 -10.41 17.86 -19.89
C LYS A 151 -10.64 18.68 -18.62
N LYS A 152 -10.10 18.23 -17.49
CA LYS A 152 -10.06 18.98 -16.23
C LYS A 152 -8.64 19.42 -15.97
N LYS A 153 -8.38 20.71 -15.95
CA LYS A 153 -7.06 21.27 -15.62
C LYS A 153 -6.90 21.37 -14.12
N VAL A 154 -5.76 20.89 -13.60
CA VAL A 154 -5.39 21.06 -12.19
C VAL A 154 -4.92 22.51 -12.02
N ILE A 155 -5.54 23.21 -11.06
CA ILE A 155 -5.22 24.60 -10.74
C ILE A 155 -4.39 24.74 -9.46
N LYS A 156 -4.42 23.73 -8.61
CA LYS A 156 -3.63 23.69 -7.38
C LYS A 156 -3.36 22.24 -6.98
N PHE A 157 -2.11 21.93 -6.69
CA PHE A 157 -1.69 20.65 -6.12
C PHE A 157 -1.05 20.89 -4.75
N ILE A 158 -1.32 20.05 -3.77
CA ILE A 158 -0.82 20.17 -2.41
C ILE A 158 -0.51 18.76 -1.90
N GLU A 159 0.76 18.46 -1.70
CA GLU A 159 1.18 17.17 -1.18
C GLU A 159 1.05 17.16 0.35
N LYS A 160 0.36 16.15 0.87
CA LYS A 160 0.24 15.83 2.31
C LYS A 160 0.02 17.04 3.22
N PRO A 161 -1.10 17.78 3.06
CA PRO A 161 -1.41 18.89 3.96
C PRO A 161 -1.63 18.40 5.39
N ASN A 162 -1.47 19.27 6.38
CA ASN A 162 -1.93 18.95 7.73
C ASN A 162 -3.47 18.80 7.77
N LEU A 163 -3.99 18.22 8.85
CA LEU A 163 -5.42 17.86 8.95
C LEU A 163 -6.33 19.08 8.80
N GLU A 164 -6.00 20.22 9.37
CA GLU A 164 -6.78 21.45 9.27
C GLU A 164 -6.86 21.97 7.84
N LYS A 165 -5.74 21.97 7.13
CA LYS A 165 -5.67 22.33 5.71
C LYS A 165 -6.46 21.33 4.86
N ALA A 166 -6.38 20.02 5.17
CA ALA A 166 -7.16 18.97 4.50
C ALA A 166 -8.67 19.20 4.65
N LYS A 167 -9.17 19.51 5.86
CA LYS A 167 -10.58 19.86 6.11
C LYS A 167 -11.03 21.07 5.26
N LYS A 168 -10.20 22.13 5.18
CA LYS A 168 -10.51 23.33 4.37
C LYS A 168 -10.53 23.05 2.87
N ILE A 169 -9.62 22.19 2.38
CA ILE A 169 -9.49 21.88 0.95
C ILE A 169 -10.64 21.00 0.46
N ILE A 170 -11.11 20.02 1.26
CA ILE A 170 -12.23 19.15 0.90
C ILE A 170 -13.50 19.99 0.65
N LYS A 171 -13.76 21.00 1.46
CA LYS A 171 -14.90 21.92 1.27
C LYS A 171 -14.89 22.65 -0.09
N LYS A 172 -13.73 22.71 -0.75
CA LYS A 172 -13.54 23.30 -2.10
C LYS A 172 -13.62 22.25 -3.23
N ASN A 173 -14.27 21.11 -3.00
CA ASN A 173 -14.38 20.02 -3.97
C ASN A 173 -13.02 19.49 -4.48
N ALA A 174 -12.03 19.40 -3.62
CA ALA A 174 -10.75 18.79 -3.93
C ALA A 174 -10.86 17.27 -4.11
N TYR A 175 -9.89 16.71 -4.83
CA TYR A 175 -9.71 15.28 -5.01
C TYR A 175 -8.40 14.83 -4.38
N TRP A 176 -8.35 13.60 -3.87
CA TRP A 176 -7.09 12.94 -3.53
C TRP A 176 -6.32 12.59 -4.80
N ASN A 177 -5.01 12.80 -4.78
CA ASN A 177 -4.11 12.22 -5.76
C ASN A 177 -3.93 10.73 -5.45
N SER A 178 -4.30 9.87 -6.38
CA SER A 178 -4.18 8.41 -6.21
C SER A 178 -2.75 7.87 -6.36
N GLY A 179 -1.78 8.73 -6.70
CA GLY A 179 -0.41 8.31 -7.00
C GLY A 179 -0.26 7.57 -8.33
N MET A 180 -1.26 7.63 -9.20
CA MET A 180 -1.20 7.10 -10.56
C MET A 180 -1.07 8.24 -11.56
N PHE A 181 -0.29 8.01 -12.63
CA PHE A 181 0.02 9.03 -13.64
C PHE A 181 -0.13 8.47 -15.04
N PHE A 182 -0.63 9.29 -15.97
CA PHE A 182 -0.80 8.93 -17.37
C PHE A 182 -0.26 10.03 -18.27
N LEU A 183 0.76 9.73 -19.07
CA LEU A 183 1.53 10.69 -19.85
C LEU A 183 2.38 9.97 -20.91
N THR A 184 3.05 10.72 -21.81
CA THR A 184 3.98 10.14 -22.80
C THR A 184 5.41 10.10 -22.24
N LYS A 185 6.29 9.29 -22.85
CA LYS A 185 7.72 9.32 -22.56
C LYS A 185 8.31 10.72 -22.78
N LYS A 186 7.94 11.41 -23.87
CA LYS A 186 8.35 12.80 -24.12
C LYS A 186 7.95 13.74 -22.99
N SER A 187 6.71 13.63 -22.48
CA SER A 187 6.27 14.44 -21.35
C SER A 187 7.11 14.24 -20.10
N ILE A 188 7.48 12.99 -19.79
CA ILE A 188 8.37 12.70 -18.65
C ILE A 188 9.73 13.37 -18.87
N ILE A 189 10.35 13.15 -20.02
CA ILE A 189 11.66 13.73 -20.35
C ILE A 189 11.61 15.25 -20.26
N TYR A 190 10.58 15.88 -20.86
CA TYR A 190 10.40 17.32 -20.81
C TYR A 190 10.33 17.85 -19.36
N ASN A 191 9.48 17.26 -18.54
CA ASN A 191 9.28 17.71 -17.17
C ASN A 191 10.53 17.49 -16.30
N PHE A 192 11.21 16.35 -16.45
CA PHE A 192 12.45 16.10 -15.70
C PHE A 192 13.61 17.03 -16.14
N LYS A 193 13.79 17.26 -17.43
CA LYS A 193 14.78 18.23 -17.90
C LYS A 193 14.49 19.63 -17.35
N LYS A 194 13.22 20.04 -17.31
CA LYS A 194 12.82 21.36 -16.83
C LYS A 194 12.99 21.53 -15.31
N TYR A 195 12.60 20.54 -14.50
CA TYR A 195 12.49 20.69 -13.05
C TYR A 195 13.53 19.91 -12.24
N GLN A 196 14.16 18.90 -12.83
CA GLN A 196 15.07 17.96 -12.18
C GLN A 196 16.24 17.55 -13.08
N ASN A 197 16.84 18.48 -13.82
CA ASN A 197 17.82 18.20 -14.87
C ASN A 197 19.04 17.39 -14.38
N LYS A 198 19.56 17.69 -13.18
CA LYS A 198 20.68 16.89 -12.60
C LYS A 198 20.28 15.43 -12.39
N SER A 199 19.10 15.18 -11.81
CA SER A 199 18.59 13.81 -11.63
C SER A 199 18.27 13.14 -12.95
N PHE A 200 17.82 13.88 -13.97
CA PHE A 200 17.62 13.36 -15.33
C PHE A 200 18.92 12.79 -15.89
N ASN A 201 20.00 13.56 -15.87
CA ASN A 201 21.29 13.14 -16.41
C ASN A 201 21.87 11.92 -15.66
N HIS A 202 21.74 11.89 -14.32
CA HIS A 202 22.19 10.75 -13.53
C HIS A 202 21.38 9.48 -13.83
N CYS A 203 20.04 9.58 -13.94
CA CYS A 203 19.22 8.44 -14.33
C CYS A 203 19.54 7.97 -15.75
N LEU A 204 19.72 8.89 -16.70
CA LEU A 204 20.07 8.58 -18.08
C LEU A 204 21.41 7.82 -18.14
N ASN A 205 22.44 8.31 -17.47
CA ASN A 205 23.73 7.65 -17.39
C ASN A 205 23.63 6.26 -16.75
N SER A 206 22.81 6.15 -15.66
CA SER A 206 22.60 4.89 -14.99
C SER A 206 21.91 3.85 -15.88
N VAL A 207 20.95 4.27 -16.71
CA VAL A 207 20.27 3.38 -17.68
C VAL A 207 21.19 3.03 -18.84
N ASN A 208 21.92 3.99 -19.42
CA ASN A 208 22.83 3.75 -20.55
C ASN A 208 23.96 2.78 -20.20
N LYS A 209 24.46 2.84 -18.96
CA LYS A 209 25.49 1.92 -18.43
C LYS A 209 24.89 0.66 -17.78
N SER A 210 23.59 0.42 -17.90
CA SER A 210 22.96 -0.75 -17.31
C SER A 210 23.31 -2.03 -18.05
N LYS A 211 23.38 -3.15 -17.30
CA LYS A 211 23.48 -4.48 -17.89
C LYS A 211 22.07 -5.03 -18.09
N PHE A 212 21.77 -5.56 -19.27
CA PHE A 212 20.49 -6.20 -19.56
C PHE A 212 20.66 -7.71 -19.69
N LYS A 213 19.96 -8.48 -18.84
CA LYS A 213 19.96 -9.95 -18.85
C LYS A 213 18.62 -10.49 -18.35
N ASN A 214 18.06 -11.49 -19.04
CA ASN A 214 16.83 -12.20 -18.62
C ASN A 214 15.64 -11.25 -18.31
N ASN A 215 15.39 -10.26 -19.19
CA ASN A 215 14.37 -9.23 -19.04
C ASN A 215 14.58 -8.27 -17.85
N ILE A 216 15.80 -8.21 -17.30
CA ILE A 216 16.15 -7.36 -16.16
C ILE A 216 17.22 -6.35 -16.58
N TYR A 217 16.95 -5.07 -16.36
CA TYR A 217 17.92 -3.98 -16.41
C TYR A 217 18.55 -3.81 -15.03
N TYR A 218 19.84 -4.08 -14.93
CA TYR A 218 20.65 -3.83 -13.73
C TYR A 218 21.24 -2.42 -13.84
N LEU A 219 20.60 -1.44 -13.24
CA LEU A 219 21.03 -0.04 -13.29
C LEU A 219 22.43 0.14 -12.73
N ASN A 220 23.20 1.06 -13.35
CA ASN A 220 24.53 1.39 -12.83
C ASN A 220 24.41 2.05 -11.45
N LYS A 221 25.04 1.46 -10.44
CA LYS A 221 24.94 1.87 -9.02
C LYS A 221 25.50 3.28 -8.81
N ASN A 222 26.69 3.57 -9.35
CA ASN A 222 27.37 4.83 -9.08
C ASN A 222 26.60 6.05 -9.59
N ASP A 223 26.02 5.95 -10.78
CA ASP A 223 25.21 7.02 -11.36
C ASP A 223 23.84 7.10 -10.68
N PHE A 224 23.20 5.97 -10.37
CA PHE A 224 21.90 5.96 -9.69
C PHE A 224 21.96 6.55 -8.28
N LEU A 225 23.05 6.33 -7.55
CA LEU A 225 23.23 6.88 -6.21
C LEU A 225 23.34 8.41 -6.18
N LYS A 226 23.69 9.05 -7.29
CA LYS A 226 23.73 10.50 -7.46
C LYS A 226 22.34 11.12 -7.65
N CYS A 227 21.32 10.32 -7.97
CA CYS A 227 19.95 10.80 -8.10
C CYS A 227 19.40 11.30 -6.76
N LYS A 228 18.71 12.43 -6.78
CA LYS A 228 18.04 12.97 -5.59
C LYS A 228 16.97 12.00 -5.10
N THR A 229 16.92 11.74 -3.78
CA THR A 229 15.84 10.96 -3.15
C THR A 229 14.61 11.82 -3.01
N ILE A 230 13.68 11.73 -3.97
CA ILE A 230 12.47 12.56 -4.04
C ILE A 230 11.31 11.82 -4.69
N SER A 231 10.06 12.08 -4.26
CA SER A 231 8.88 11.56 -4.93
C SER A 231 8.60 12.31 -6.23
N PHE A 232 7.86 11.70 -7.14
CA PHE A 232 7.40 12.33 -8.38
C PHE A 232 6.49 13.52 -8.11
N ASP A 233 5.71 13.44 -7.06
CA ASP A 233 4.81 14.49 -6.61
C ASP A 233 5.57 15.78 -6.28
N TYR A 234 6.58 15.72 -5.42
CA TYR A 234 7.45 16.86 -5.08
C TYR A 234 8.40 17.27 -6.21
N ALA A 235 8.88 16.30 -6.98
CA ALA A 235 9.84 16.58 -8.04
C ALA A 235 9.21 17.34 -9.21
N ILE A 236 7.99 16.96 -9.58
CA ILE A 236 7.31 17.38 -10.82
C ILE A 236 5.93 17.99 -10.55
N LEU A 237 5.01 17.28 -9.86
CA LEU A 237 3.60 17.72 -9.80
C LEU A 237 3.40 19.05 -9.09
N GLU A 238 4.14 19.35 -8.03
CA GLU A 238 4.05 20.65 -7.35
C GLU A 238 4.55 21.83 -8.21
N LYS A 239 5.38 21.55 -9.20
CA LYS A 239 6.05 22.57 -10.04
C LYS A 239 5.43 22.72 -11.43
N SER A 240 4.84 21.65 -11.94
CA SER A 240 4.30 21.63 -13.30
C SER A 240 2.98 22.40 -13.38
N LYS A 241 2.84 23.24 -14.41
CA LYS A 241 1.59 23.94 -14.76
C LYS A 241 0.74 23.13 -15.76
N ASP A 242 1.27 22.04 -16.32
CA ASP A 242 0.66 21.27 -17.38
C ASP A 242 0.03 19.96 -16.85
N ILE A 243 -0.69 20.05 -15.74
CA ILE A 243 -1.35 18.92 -15.11
C ILE A 243 -2.84 18.94 -15.42
N ASN A 244 -3.34 17.78 -15.86
CA ASN A 244 -4.75 17.51 -16.06
C ASN A 244 -5.23 16.41 -15.10
N ALA A 245 -6.51 16.36 -14.83
CA ALA A 245 -7.10 15.37 -13.94
C ALA A 245 -8.06 14.44 -14.66
N ILE A 246 -8.00 13.17 -14.29
CA ILE A 246 -8.98 12.13 -14.58
C ILE A 246 -9.66 11.78 -13.26
N ASN A 247 -10.88 12.25 -13.05
CA ASN A 247 -11.61 11.93 -11.83
C ASN A 247 -12.21 10.52 -11.97
N LEU A 248 -11.80 9.63 -11.11
CA LEU A 248 -12.29 8.25 -11.05
C LEU A 248 -13.45 8.15 -10.05
N ASN A 249 -14.60 7.72 -10.54
CA ASN A 249 -15.73 7.35 -9.67
C ASN A 249 -15.77 5.82 -9.50
N ILE A 250 -14.72 5.30 -8.89
CA ILE A 250 -14.54 3.86 -8.62
C ILE A 250 -14.06 3.66 -7.19
N PRO A 251 -14.39 2.54 -6.55
CA PRO A 251 -13.82 2.19 -5.26
C PRO A 251 -12.28 2.07 -5.37
N TRP A 252 -11.62 2.80 -4.49
CA TRP A 252 -10.18 2.85 -4.38
C TRP A 252 -9.77 2.90 -2.91
N SER A 253 -8.71 2.21 -2.56
CA SER A 253 -8.03 2.34 -1.26
C SER A 253 -6.54 2.11 -1.43
N ASP A 254 -5.74 2.91 -0.73
CA ASP A 254 -4.30 2.66 -0.62
C ASP A 254 -3.98 1.56 0.42
N LEU A 255 -4.99 1.06 1.16
CA LEU A 255 -4.83 0.08 2.24
C LEU A 255 -3.69 0.46 3.20
N GLY A 256 -3.61 1.75 3.54
CA GLY A 256 -2.55 2.32 4.36
C GLY A 256 -2.67 1.98 5.85
N SER A 257 -3.81 1.47 6.29
CA SER A 257 -4.07 1.09 7.67
C SER A 257 -4.71 -0.30 7.77
N TRP A 258 -4.51 -0.97 8.90
CA TRP A 258 -5.17 -2.24 9.21
C TRP A 258 -6.70 -2.12 9.20
N LYS A 259 -7.25 -0.98 9.58
CA LYS A 259 -8.69 -0.71 9.51
C LYS A 259 -9.24 -0.80 8.07
N GLU A 260 -8.49 -0.29 7.10
CA GLU A 260 -8.87 -0.38 5.67
C GLU A 260 -8.72 -1.80 5.14
N ILE A 261 -7.67 -2.50 5.56
CA ILE A 261 -7.47 -3.92 5.25
C ILE A 261 -8.66 -4.73 5.77
N CYS A 262 -9.07 -4.55 7.01
CA CYS A 262 -10.22 -5.23 7.59
C CYS A 262 -11.53 -4.95 6.84
N LYS A 263 -11.78 -3.71 6.42
CA LYS A 263 -12.95 -3.37 5.58
C LYS A 263 -12.99 -4.15 4.27
N VAL A 264 -11.84 -4.35 3.63
CA VAL A 264 -11.75 -5.15 2.40
C VAL A 264 -12.04 -6.62 2.70
N TYR A 265 -11.51 -7.14 3.80
CA TYR A 265 -11.82 -8.50 4.26
C TYR A 265 -13.30 -8.69 4.58
N ASP A 266 -13.95 -7.72 5.23
CA ASP A 266 -15.38 -7.79 5.52
C ASP A 266 -16.23 -7.81 4.25
N LYS A 267 -15.90 -7.01 3.24
CA LYS A 267 -16.54 -7.07 1.91
C LYS A 267 -16.36 -8.42 1.21
N LEU A 268 -15.21 -9.04 1.35
CA LEU A 268 -14.94 -10.37 0.78
C LEU A 268 -15.72 -11.46 1.52
N LYS A 269 -15.92 -11.34 2.84
CA LYS A 269 -16.72 -12.27 3.65
C LYS A 269 -18.19 -12.27 3.28
N THR A 270 -18.79 -11.12 3.00
CA THR A 270 -20.20 -11.05 2.56
C THR A 270 -20.44 -11.78 1.24
N LYS A 271 -19.40 -11.98 0.43
CA LYS A 271 -19.46 -12.77 -0.81
C LYS A 271 -19.22 -14.27 -0.59
N TYR A 272 -18.64 -14.67 0.55
CA TYR A 272 -18.32 -16.04 0.93
C TYR A 272 -18.80 -16.31 2.38
N GLN A 273 -20.10 -16.17 2.64
CA GLN A 273 -20.66 -16.45 3.97
C GLN A 273 -20.30 -17.86 4.45
N LYS A 274 -19.31 -17.96 5.35
CA LYS A 274 -19.18 -19.07 6.29
C LYS A 274 -19.42 -18.53 7.69
N LYS A 275 -20.10 -19.37 8.52
CA LYS A 275 -20.49 -19.09 9.91
C LYS A 275 -19.42 -18.29 10.66
N LYS A 276 -19.78 -17.15 11.28
CA LYS A 276 -18.91 -16.46 12.22
C LYS A 276 -18.56 -17.41 13.35
N ASN A 277 -17.31 -17.84 13.42
CA ASN A 277 -16.82 -18.64 14.53
C ASN A 277 -16.57 -17.71 15.72
N ILE A 278 -17.57 -17.55 16.57
CA ILE A 278 -17.47 -16.77 17.81
C ILE A 278 -17.14 -17.74 18.94
N PHE A 279 -16.08 -17.46 19.68
CA PHE A 279 -15.61 -18.25 20.80
C PHE A 279 -15.72 -17.43 22.08
N TYR A 280 -16.62 -17.83 22.97
CA TYR A 280 -16.78 -17.19 24.26
C TYR A 280 -15.67 -17.63 25.23
N ARG A 281 -15.18 -16.70 26.03
CA ARG A 281 -14.14 -16.89 27.04
C ARG A 281 -14.53 -16.12 28.32
N PRO A 282 -13.98 -16.48 29.48
CA PRO A 282 -14.30 -15.79 30.73
C PRO A 282 -14.01 -14.28 30.71
N TRP A 283 -13.04 -13.85 29.90
CA TRP A 283 -12.69 -12.44 29.73
C TRP A 283 -13.51 -11.68 28.65
N GLY A 284 -14.33 -12.39 27.88
CA GLY A 284 -15.11 -11.83 26.79
C GLY A 284 -15.35 -12.82 25.66
N ARG A 285 -15.00 -12.48 24.45
CA ARG A 285 -15.05 -13.38 23.27
C ARG A 285 -14.02 -12.98 22.22
N TYR A 286 -13.70 -13.90 21.35
CA TYR A 286 -13.06 -13.58 20.10
C TYR A 286 -13.84 -14.16 18.92
N THR A 287 -13.67 -13.54 17.77
CA THR A 287 -14.27 -13.96 16.52
C THR A 287 -13.14 -14.16 15.50
N ASN A 288 -13.02 -15.36 14.95
CA ASN A 288 -12.13 -15.54 13.80
C ASN A 288 -12.77 -14.85 12.61
N LEU A 289 -12.12 -13.79 12.17
CA LEU A 289 -12.61 -12.97 11.08
C LEU A 289 -12.16 -13.54 9.73
N TYR A 290 -10.93 -13.97 9.63
CA TYR A 290 -10.38 -14.57 8.41
C TYR A 290 -9.17 -15.45 8.74
N GLU A 291 -9.09 -16.60 8.10
CA GLU A 291 -7.96 -17.52 8.18
C GLU A 291 -7.39 -17.78 6.79
N GLY A 292 -6.09 -17.61 6.63
CA GLY A 292 -5.35 -17.88 5.40
C GLY A 292 -4.13 -18.76 5.66
N LYS A 293 -3.38 -19.05 4.62
CA LYS A 293 -2.13 -19.80 4.77
C LYS A 293 -1.13 -18.99 5.60
N ASN A 294 -0.78 -19.46 6.79
CA ASN A 294 0.16 -18.87 7.73
C ASN A 294 -0.29 -17.51 8.34
N PHE A 295 -1.59 -17.19 8.33
CA PHE A 295 -2.12 -16.06 9.10
C PHE A 295 -3.58 -16.25 9.51
N LEU A 296 -3.96 -15.60 10.63
CA LEU A 296 -5.31 -15.60 11.19
C LEU A 296 -5.64 -14.20 11.71
N ILE A 297 -6.79 -13.66 11.31
CA ILE A 297 -7.28 -12.37 11.82
C ILE A 297 -8.44 -12.63 12.76
N LYS A 298 -8.38 -12.03 13.95
CA LYS A 298 -9.42 -12.11 14.97
C LYS A 298 -9.89 -10.73 15.41
N GLU A 299 -11.16 -10.64 15.80
CA GLU A 299 -11.65 -9.57 16.64
C GLU A 299 -11.69 -10.08 18.07
N LEU A 300 -11.00 -9.42 18.98
CA LEU A 300 -11.07 -9.63 20.42
C LEU A 300 -12.03 -8.61 21.02
N TYR A 301 -13.04 -9.09 21.75
CA TYR A 301 -13.91 -8.27 22.59
C TYR A 301 -13.61 -8.57 24.05
N VAL A 302 -12.99 -7.63 24.75
CA VAL A 302 -12.64 -7.77 26.16
C VAL A 302 -13.67 -7.00 26.98
N LYS A 303 -14.46 -7.73 27.79
CA LYS A 303 -15.49 -7.13 28.64
C LYS A 303 -14.86 -6.19 29.69
N PRO A 304 -15.62 -5.27 30.30
CA PRO A 304 -15.17 -4.52 31.47
C PRO A 304 -14.55 -5.45 32.51
N LYS A 305 -13.39 -5.07 33.05
CA LYS A 305 -12.61 -5.84 34.03
C LYS A 305 -12.11 -7.21 33.53
N GLY A 306 -12.22 -7.46 32.22
CA GLY A 306 -11.69 -8.68 31.60
C GLY A 306 -10.16 -8.67 31.51
N VAL A 307 -9.54 -9.83 31.78
CA VAL A 307 -8.08 -10.00 31.76
C VAL A 307 -7.76 -11.28 31.00
N LEU A 308 -6.99 -11.20 29.94
CA LEU A 308 -6.49 -12.39 29.24
C LEU A 308 -5.36 -13.06 30.05
N SER A 309 -5.06 -14.31 29.78
CA SER A 309 -3.89 -15.00 30.36
C SER A 309 -2.59 -14.26 30.03
N LEU A 310 -1.62 -14.28 30.93
CA LEU A 310 -0.25 -13.96 30.60
C LEU A 310 0.33 -15.14 29.85
N GLN A 311 0.66 -14.94 28.58
CA GLN A 311 0.94 -16.03 27.66
C GLN A 311 2.07 -15.70 26.67
N LYS A 312 2.62 -16.72 26.02
CA LYS A 312 3.53 -16.56 24.87
C LYS A 312 3.22 -17.60 23.78
N HIS A 313 3.73 -17.34 22.58
CA HIS A 313 3.64 -18.22 21.40
C HIS A 313 5.02 -18.51 20.85
N PHE A 314 5.27 -19.74 20.42
CA PHE A 314 6.56 -20.15 19.87
C PHE A 314 6.65 -20.03 18.35
N HIS A 315 5.49 -20.09 17.64
CA HIS A 315 5.45 -20.24 16.19
C HIS A 315 4.70 -19.13 15.48
N ARG A 316 4.20 -18.14 16.23
CA ARG A 316 3.51 -16.97 15.65
C ARG A 316 3.86 -15.66 16.34
N SER A 317 3.82 -14.60 15.58
CA SER A 317 3.79 -13.20 16.06
C SER A 317 2.39 -12.64 15.95
N GLU A 318 2.09 -11.57 16.66
CA GLU A 318 0.79 -10.93 16.64
C GLU A 318 0.92 -9.43 16.44
N HIS A 319 -0.02 -8.85 15.67
CA HIS A 319 -0.20 -7.41 15.56
C HIS A 319 -1.56 -7.06 16.09
N TRP A 320 -1.61 -6.17 17.06
CA TRP A 320 -2.83 -5.70 17.68
C TRP A 320 -3.11 -4.26 17.29
N VAL A 321 -4.37 -4.00 16.91
CA VAL A 321 -4.89 -2.66 16.62
C VAL A 321 -6.06 -2.41 17.53
N VAL A 322 -5.97 -1.41 18.39
CA VAL A 322 -7.11 -1.01 19.25
C VAL A 322 -8.14 -0.28 18.39
N THR A 323 -9.36 -0.83 18.34
CA THR A 323 -10.46 -0.21 17.59
C THR A 323 -11.47 0.50 18.51
N GLN A 324 -11.52 0.09 19.79
CA GLN A 324 -12.41 0.68 20.81
C GLN A 324 -11.85 0.47 22.21
N GLY A 325 -12.04 1.46 23.08
CA GLY A 325 -11.60 1.40 24.47
C GLY A 325 -10.12 1.67 24.66
N THR A 326 -9.62 1.43 25.86
CA THR A 326 -8.23 1.78 26.24
C THR A 326 -7.63 0.59 27.00
N PRO A 327 -7.13 -0.46 26.30
CA PRO A 327 -6.52 -1.61 26.94
C PRO A 327 -5.22 -1.26 27.63
N LYS A 328 -4.94 -1.95 28.72
CA LYS A 328 -3.60 -2.06 29.30
C LYS A 328 -2.96 -3.34 28.77
N ILE A 329 -1.83 -3.22 28.14
CA ILE A 329 -1.09 -4.32 27.50
C ILE A 329 0.21 -4.53 28.23
N THR A 330 0.47 -5.77 28.64
CA THR A 330 1.77 -6.21 29.12
C THR A 330 2.52 -6.85 27.96
N LEU A 331 3.77 -6.41 27.71
CA LEU A 331 4.68 -7.03 26.74
C LEU A 331 6.04 -7.21 27.42
N ASN A 332 6.39 -8.45 27.75
CA ASN A 332 7.55 -8.80 28.58
C ASN A 332 7.47 -8.07 29.93
N LYS A 333 8.47 -7.26 30.26
CA LYS A 333 8.53 -6.47 31.50
C LYS A 333 7.86 -5.10 31.40
N LYS A 334 7.40 -4.68 30.20
CA LYS A 334 6.84 -3.35 29.96
C LYS A 334 5.31 -3.38 29.94
N LYS A 335 4.69 -2.29 30.39
CA LYS A 335 3.23 -2.08 30.35
C LYS A 335 2.92 -0.86 29.50
N PHE A 336 1.90 -0.98 28.65
CA PHE A 336 1.43 0.06 27.71
C PHE A 336 -0.05 0.29 27.94
N ILE A 337 -0.49 1.52 27.81
CA ILE A 337 -1.91 1.87 27.71
C ILE A 337 -2.11 2.41 26.31
N LEU A 338 -2.91 1.71 25.50
CA LEU A 338 -3.15 2.08 24.11
C LEU A 338 -4.55 2.70 23.95
N LYS A 339 -4.64 3.70 23.08
CA LYS A 339 -5.88 4.37 22.66
C LYS A 339 -6.38 3.79 21.32
N PRO A 340 -7.63 4.06 20.92
CA PRO A 340 -8.11 3.72 19.59
C PRO A 340 -7.22 4.27 18.48
N ASN A 341 -6.96 3.43 17.45
CA ASN A 341 -6.01 3.60 16.34
C ASN A 341 -4.52 3.40 16.68
N GLU A 342 -4.17 3.16 17.93
CA GLU A 342 -2.80 2.76 18.28
C GLU A 342 -2.62 1.25 18.08
N THR A 343 -1.37 0.85 17.84
CA THR A 343 -0.97 -0.52 17.50
C THR A 343 0.21 -0.99 18.32
N ILE A 344 0.29 -2.29 18.55
CA ILE A 344 1.46 -2.91 19.16
C ILE A 344 1.81 -4.21 18.43
N PHE A 345 3.09 -4.45 18.23
CA PHE A 345 3.63 -5.69 17.69
C PHE A 345 4.10 -6.58 18.85
N ILE A 346 3.65 -7.83 18.83
CA ILE A 346 4.03 -8.89 19.76
C ILE A 346 4.95 -9.87 19.01
N PRO A 347 6.26 -9.83 19.25
CA PRO A 347 7.20 -10.76 18.64
C PRO A 347 6.95 -12.21 19.07
N VAL A 348 7.39 -13.16 18.24
CA VAL A 348 7.43 -14.57 18.60
C VAL A 348 8.18 -14.75 19.92
N LYS A 349 7.70 -15.64 20.79
CA LYS A 349 8.24 -15.95 22.14
C LYS A 349 8.17 -14.80 23.15
N SER A 350 7.50 -13.68 22.84
CA SER A 350 7.29 -12.60 23.82
C SER A 350 6.14 -12.93 24.76
N ILE A 351 6.32 -12.66 26.05
CA ILE A 351 5.27 -12.82 27.07
C ILE A 351 4.37 -11.60 26.99
N HIS A 352 3.06 -11.82 26.89
CA HIS A 352 2.11 -10.71 26.69
C HIS A 352 0.73 -11.01 27.30
N ARG A 353 -0.02 -9.92 27.55
CA ARG A 353 -1.38 -9.94 28.11
C ARG A 353 -2.14 -8.70 27.70
N ILE A 354 -3.46 -8.84 27.52
CA ILE A 354 -4.44 -7.74 27.43
C ILE A 354 -5.25 -7.70 28.72
N GLU A 355 -5.40 -6.50 29.30
CA GLU A 355 -6.26 -6.21 30.43
C GLU A 355 -7.18 -5.06 30.08
N ASN A 356 -8.45 -5.15 30.46
CA ASN A 356 -9.39 -4.03 30.39
C ASN A 356 -9.73 -3.56 31.81
N PRO A 357 -8.99 -2.61 32.40
CA PRO A 357 -9.24 -2.14 33.77
C PRO A 357 -10.45 -1.21 33.89
N TYR A 358 -11.07 -0.81 32.78
CA TYR A 358 -12.11 0.22 32.73
C TYR A 358 -13.52 -0.36 32.64
N LYS A 359 -14.55 0.53 32.76
CA LYS A 359 -15.99 0.17 32.70
C LYS A 359 -16.52 0.00 31.26
N LYS A 360 -15.80 0.51 30.25
CA LYS A 360 -16.19 0.35 28.85
C LYS A 360 -15.50 -0.86 28.22
N PRO A 361 -16.13 -1.57 27.28
CA PRO A 361 -15.49 -2.70 26.61
C PRO A 361 -14.34 -2.24 25.73
N VAL A 362 -13.38 -3.14 25.54
CA VAL A 362 -12.25 -2.98 24.62
C VAL A 362 -12.48 -3.86 23.40
N LYS A 363 -12.19 -3.37 22.21
CA LYS A 363 -12.08 -4.16 20.98
C LYS A 363 -10.72 -3.99 20.35
N ILE A 364 -10.15 -5.10 19.94
CA ILE A 364 -8.85 -5.19 19.29
C ILE A 364 -8.98 -6.07 18.04
N ILE A 365 -8.40 -5.65 16.94
CA ILE A 365 -8.12 -6.52 15.82
C ILE A 365 -6.74 -7.09 16.01
N GLU A 366 -6.66 -8.42 16.02
CA GLU A 366 -5.45 -9.20 16.15
C GLU A 366 -5.14 -9.88 14.81
N ALA A 367 -3.98 -9.62 14.26
CA ALA A 367 -3.45 -10.35 13.12
C ALA A 367 -2.30 -11.25 13.58
N GLN A 368 -2.54 -12.55 13.57
CA GLN A 368 -1.55 -13.60 13.87
C GLN A 368 -0.83 -14.01 12.58
N LEU A 369 0.49 -14.14 12.62
CA LEU A 369 1.32 -14.57 11.49
C LEU A 369 2.30 -15.65 11.98
N GLY A 370 2.25 -16.83 11.38
CA GLY A 370 3.14 -17.92 11.75
C GLY A 370 2.76 -19.27 11.16
N SER A 371 3.53 -20.29 11.50
CA SER A 371 3.31 -21.67 11.02
C SER A 371 2.24 -22.41 11.81
N ILE A 372 2.05 -22.07 13.09
CA ILE A 372 1.05 -22.68 13.98
C ILE A 372 0.16 -21.57 14.57
N LEU A 373 -1.11 -21.55 14.16
CA LEU A 373 -2.09 -20.52 14.56
C LEU A 373 -3.17 -21.06 15.51
N LYS A 374 -2.98 -22.30 15.97
CA LYS A 374 -3.91 -23.00 16.88
C LYS A 374 -3.65 -22.63 18.34
N GLU A 375 -4.64 -22.86 19.21
CA GLU A 375 -4.51 -22.66 20.66
C GLU A 375 -3.44 -23.55 21.30
N THR A 376 -3.01 -24.62 20.65
CA THR A 376 -1.92 -25.50 21.08
C THR A 376 -0.55 -24.78 21.15
N ASP A 377 -0.37 -23.65 20.44
CA ASP A 377 0.83 -22.81 20.51
C ASP A 377 0.80 -21.79 21.69
N ILE A 378 -0.21 -21.88 22.58
CA ILE A 378 -0.34 -20.97 23.73
C ILE A 378 0.30 -21.61 24.95
N VAL A 379 1.38 -21.02 25.47
CA VAL A 379 1.91 -21.30 26.80
C VAL A 379 1.43 -20.23 27.77
N ARG A 380 0.68 -20.62 28.80
CA ARG A 380 0.11 -19.71 29.80
C ARG A 380 0.96 -19.72 31.08
N TYR A 381 1.32 -18.53 31.56
CA TYR A 381 2.08 -18.36 32.80
C TYR A 381 1.18 -17.98 33.97
N GLN A 382 0.17 -17.15 33.73
CA GLN A 382 -0.81 -16.71 34.72
C GLN A 382 -2.18 -16.58 34.07
N ASP A 383 -3.20 -17.17 34.71
CA ASP A 383 -4.57 -17.05 34.28
C ASP A 383 -5.50 -17.01 35.49
N ILE A 384 -6.20 -15.87 35.68
CA ILE A 384 -7.11 -15.67 36.79
C ILE A 384 -8.36 -16.54 36.75
N TYR A 385 -8.58 -17.27 35.65
CA TYR A 385 -9.72 -18.16 35.41
C TYR A 385 -9.37 -19.65 35.51
N GLY A 386 -8.17 -19.98 36.01
CA GLY A 386 -7.77 -21.37 36.31
C GLY A 386 -7.46 -22.24 35.10
N ARG A 387 -7.11 -21.66 33.93
CA ARG A 387 -6.74 -22.41 32.70
C ARG A 387 -5.25 -22.69 32.56
N VAL A 388 -4.46 -22.46 33.58
CA VAL A 388 -3.05 -22.88 33.65
C VAL A 388 -3.07 -24.36 34.08
N LYS A 389 -2.47 -25.22 33.23
CA LYS A 389 -2.20 -26.62 33.60
C LYS A 389 -0.87 -26.73 34.31
#